data_d6a17372f70a108aa9a64b6c37e8b104
#
_entry.id   d6a17372f70a108aa9a64b6c37e8b104
#
_cell.length_a   1.000
_cell.length_b   1.000
_cell.length_c   1.000
_cell.angle_alpha   90.00
_cell.angle_beta   90.00
_cell.angle_gamma   90.00
#
_symmetry.space_group_name_H-M   'P 1'
#
loop_
_entity.id
_entity.type
_entity.pdbx_description
1 polymer ?
#
loop_
_entity_poly.entity_id
_entity_poly.type
_entity_poly.pdbx_seq_one_letter_code
_entity_poly.pdbx_strand_id
1 'polypeptide(L)'
;MKSAWNERDAKAAVDRGAKAGIDADLARRVYSARLLGCDHKLVLHGGGNASLKTTARDLAGADVAVLRVKGSGSDMGTIEPAGFPAVRLEPLRALRARKTLSADAMAKVQRVYLIDPQAPSPSVEMLLHAFMPAKFVDHTHATAVLSLIDQPNAAELAAEVFGGRLGFVPYLMPGFGLARKSAEVFDKNPRVEGLILDKHGIFTFGKDAREAYDRMIEFVTRAENRLKRSRKAAFVSAKLPKSIAAAIDVAPILRGACTLRDAGGEGAHRRPILEFRVSDAILNFVNGREIARYARAGVITPDHVIRTKPWPLIVPAPEAGELDAFAKAAQAAVKKFAADYAAYFKRNKKRAKSAAMHDPLPRVALVPGVGLFGMGAAAKDAAIAADIAEAAIEGITGAEIIGKFKSISEADMFDVEYWPLELAKLGGRKALPLAGQVAVVTGAGGAIGAATAKAFAEAGAEVALLDLDAKAAKEKAATIGGAALAFQCDVTHATSVRAAFTRVIAAFGGVDILVSNAGAAWQGRI
;
A
#
# COMPACT_ATOMS: atom_id res chain seq x y z
N MET A 1 1.50 -12.51 -17.97
CA MET A 1 2.09 -11.14 -18.00
C MET A 1 2.97 -10.99 -19.23
N LYS A 2 3.21 -9.78 -19.75
CA LYS A 2 4.16 -9.52 -20.86
C LYS A 2 5.26 -8.60 -20.37
N SER A 3 6.50 -8.81 -20.86
CA SER A 3 7.60 -7.87 -20.59
C SER A 3 7.26 -6.50 -21.18
N ALA A 4 7.40 -5.45 -20.38
CA ALA A 4 7.30 -4.06 -20.80
C ALA A 4 8.68 -3.45 -21.12
N TRP A 5 9.75 -4.24 -21.09
CA TRP A 5 11.08 -3.78 -21.43
C TRP A 5 11.15 -3.33 -22.89
N ASN A 6 11.69 -2.15 -23.11
CA ASN A 6 11.94 -1.58 -24.43
C ASN A 6 13.39 -1.06 -24.49
N GLU A 7 14.18 -1.56 -25.45
CA GLU A 7 15.59 -1.17 -25.58
C GLU A 7 15.81 0.29 -25.91
N ARG A 8 14.90 0.89 -26.72
CA ARG A 8 14.98 2.31 -27.07
C ARG A 8 14.77 3.17 -25.81
N ASP A 9 13.81 2.82 -24.99
CA ASP A 9 13.50 3.55 -23.75
C ASP A 9 14.57 3.36 -22.69
N ALA A 10 15.13 2.15 -22.58
CA ALA A 10 16.26 1.85 -21.71
C ALA A 10 17.50 2.66 -22.12
N LYS A 11 17.81 2.74 -23.43
CA LYS A 11 18.88 3.58 -23.96
C LYS A 11 18.62 5.06 -23.69
N ALA A 12 17.41 5.54 -23.94
CA ALA A 12 17.04 6.93 -23.66
C ALA A 12 17.17 7.28 -22.17
N ALA A 13 16.89 6.33 -21.26
CA ALA A 13 17.13 6.52 -19.83
C ALA A 13 18.63 6.67 -19.51
N VAL A 14 19.50 5.86 -20.14
CA VAL A 14 20.96 5.97 -20.01
C VAL A 14 21.46 7.31 -20.56
N ASP A 15 21.01 7.71 -21.75
CA ASP A 15 21.41 8.96 -22.38
C ASP A 15 21.00 10.20 -21.54
N ARG A 16 19.81 10.17 -20.95
CA ARG A 16 19.37 11.22 -19.99
C ARG A 16 20.21 11.19 -18.71
N GLY A 17 20.50 10.00 -18.20
CA GLY A 17 21.31 9.82 -17.00
C GLY A 17 22.73 10.38 -17.21
N ALA A 18 23.35 10.09 -18.34
CA ALA A 18 24.70 10.56 -18.67
C ALA A 18 24.79 12.10 -18.67
N LYS A 19 23.77 12.80 -19.18
CA LYS A 19 23.69 14.27 -19.14
C LYS A 19 23.61 14.83 -17.71
N ALA A 20 23.10 14.03 -16.77
CA ALA A 20 23.00 14.37 -15.35
C ALA A 20 24.15 13.78 -14.50
N GLY A 21 25.21 13.23 -15.13
CA GLY A 21 26.33 12.60 -14.44
C GLY A 21 25.99 11.27 -13.75
N ILE A 22 24.91 10.61 -14.18
CA ILE A 22 24.43 9.34 -13.62
C ILE A 22 25.08 8.18 -14.39
N ASP A 23 25.61 7.23 -13.64
CA ASP A 23 26.15 5.98 -14.19
C ASP A 23 25.10 5.19 -15.00
N ALA A 24 25.55 4.57 -16.11
CA ALA A 24 24.67 3.86 -17.03
C ALA A 24 23.92 2.69 -16.38
N ASP A 25 24.56 1.96 -15.46
CA ASP A 25 23.91 0.84 -14.77
C ASP A 25 22.86 1.33 -13.77
N LEU A 26 23.14 2.46 -13.08
CA LEU A 26 22.13 3.09 -12.22
C LEU A 26 20.96 3.63 -13.03
N ALA A 27 21.20 4.23 -14.19
CA ALA A 27 20.11 4.68 -15.08
C ALA A 27 19.23 3.51 -15.56
N ARG A 28 19.85 2.36 -15.95
CA ARG A 28 19.10 1.14 -16.27
C ARG A 28 18.37 0.56 -15.06
N ARG A 29 18.98 0.65 -13.84
CA ARG A 29 18.34 0.20 -12.61
C ARG A 29 17.08 1.01 -12.28
N VAL A 30 17.14 2.34 -12.43
CA VAL A 30 15.97 3.22 -12.26
C VAL A 30 14.89 2.86 -13.29
N TYR A 31 15.26 2.70 -14.55
CA TYR A 31 14.31 2.32 -15.61
C TYR A 31 13.58 1.00 -15.29
N SER A 32 14.32 -0.07 -14.96
CA SER A 32 13.72 -1.38 -14.66
C SER A 32 12.90 -1.36 -13.36
N ALA A 33 13.32 -0.60 -12.35
CA ALA A 33 12.55 -0.44 -11.12
C ALA A 33 11.21 0.22 -11.38
N ARG A 34 11.17 1.24 -12.25
CA ARG A 34 9.92 1.89 -12.66
C ARG A 34 9.00 0.95 -13.42
N LEU A 35 9.53 0.09 -14.29
CA LEU A 35 8.72 -0.94 -14.95
C LEU A 35 8.06 -1.89 -13.94
N LEU A 36 8.80 -2.30 -12.90
CA LEU A 36 8.24 -3.14 -11.83
C LEU A 36 7.20 -2.38 -11.00
N GLY A 37 7.49 -1.13 -10.62
CA GLY A 37 6.63 -0.33 -9.74
C GLY A 37 5.37 0.22 -10.40
N CYS A 38 5.35 0.34 -11.73
CA CYS A 38 4.16 0.76 -12.48
C CYS A 38 3.14 -0.37 -12.68
N ASP A 39 3.49 -1.63 -12.40
CA ASP A 39 2.55 -2.75 -12.47
C ASP A 39 2.11 -3.15 -11.06
N HIS A 40 0.90 -2.79 -10.70
CA HIS A 40 0.31 -3.07 -9.38
C HIS A 40 0.16 -4.57 -9.07
N LYS A 41 0.27 -5.45 -10.08
CA LYS A 41 0.32 -6.91 -9.88
C LYS A 41 1.68 -7.39 -9.38
N LEU A 42 2.71 -6.56 -9.49
CA LEU A 42 4.08 -6.84 -9.03
C LEU A 42 4.39 -6.14 -7.71
N VAL A 43 4.07 -4.86 -7.61
CA VAL A 43 4.47 -4.02 -6.46
C VAL A 43 3.38 -2.98 -6.17
N LEU A 44 3.14 -2.72 -4.88
CA LEU A 44 2.25 -1.67 -4.39
C LEU A 44 2.98 -0.77 -3.39
N HIS A 45 2.75 0.54 -3.49
CA HIS A 45 2.96 1.57 -2.46
C HIS A 45 4.20 1.41 -1.55
N GLY A 46 5.38 1.38 -2.14
CA GLY A 46 6.63 1.28 -1.37
C GLY A 46 7.02 -0.14 -0.95
N GLY A 47 6.18 -1.16 -1.26
CA GLY A 47 6.55 -2.57 -1.19
C GLY A 47 7.63 -2.94 -2.21
N GLY A 48 8.14 -4.16 -2.13
CA GLY A 48 9.21 -4.63 -2.99
C GLY A 48 10.45 -3.75 -2.97
N ASN A 49 11.50 -4.14 -3.66
CA ASN A 49 12.71 -3.35 -3.80
C ASN A 49 13.61 -3.88 -4.91
N ALA A 50 14.65 -3.12 -5.22
CA ALA A 50 15.58 -3.43 -6.27
C ALA A 50 16.96 -2.92 -5.90
N SER A 51 18.02 -3.57 -6.40
CA SER A 51 19.38 -3.15 -6.13
C SER A 51 20.34 -3.35 -7.29
N LEU A 52 21.48 -2.69 -7.16
CA LEU A 52 22.62 -2.73 -8.08
C LEU A 52 23.91 -2.75 -7.27
N LYS A 53 24.84 -3.65 -7.58
CA LYS A 53 26.20 -3.63 -7.08
C LYS A 53 27.11 -2.94 -8.10
N THR A 54 27.80 -1.90 -7.65
CA THR A 54 28.67 -1.05 -8.48
C THR A 54 29.78 -0.43 -7.63
N THR A 55 30.47 0.55 -8.16
CA THR A 55 31.44 1.39 -7.43
C THR A 55 30.87 2.79 -7.23
N ALA A 56 31.32 3.48 -6.20
CA ALA A 56 31.07 4.90 -5.96
C ALA A 56 32.29 5.53 -5.30
N ARG A 57 32.52 6.83 -5.53
CA ARG A 57 33.53 7.58 -4.81
C ARG A 57 33.06 7.91 -3.40
N ASP A 58 33.91 7.67 -2.42
CA ASP A 58 33.66 8.08 -1.04
C ASP A 58 34.12 9.54 -0.80
N LEU A 59 33.92 10.02 0.43
CA LEU A 59 34.30 11.37 0.82
C LEU A 59 35.83 11.65 0.72
N ALA A 60 36.67 10.61 0.76
CA ALA A 60 38.10 10.72 0.57
C ALA A 60 38.52 10.67 -0.91
N GLY A 61 37.56 10.51 -1.83
CA GLY A 61 37.78 10.38 -3.26
C GLY A 61 38.19 8.98 -3.73
N ALA A 62 38.15 7.97 -2.85
CA ALA A 62 38.46 6.58 -3.19
C ALA A 62 37.26 5.88 -3.83
N ASP A 63 37.53 5.06 -4.86
CA ASP A 63 36.49 4.18 -5.44
C ASP A 63 36.25 2.99 -4.52
N VAL A 64 35.05 2.85 -4.04
CA VAL A 64 34.64 1.77 -3.13
C VAL A 64 33.47 0.96 -3.70
N ALA A 65 33.47 -0.34 -3.45
CA ALA A 65 32.35 -1.21 -3.82
C ALA A 65 31.12 -0.86 -2.99
N VAL A 66 29.99 -0.63 -3.66
CA VAL A 66 28.73 -0.25 -3.03
C VAL A 66 27.57 -1.11 -3.50
N LEU A 67 26.60 -1.26 -2.62
CA LEU A 67 25.23 -1.66 -2.94
C LEU A 67 24.39 -0.40 -3.06
N ARG A 68 23.82 -0.14 -4.24
CA ARG A 68 22.74 0.81 -4.41
C ARG A 68 21.42 0.04 -4.27
N VAL A 69 20.63 0.36 -3.28
CA VAL A 69 19.37 -0.34 -2.99
C VAL A 69 18.27 0.67 -2.75
N LYS A 70 17.04 0.34 -3.18
CA LYS A 70 15.88 1.21 -3.01
C LYS A 70 15.77 1.73 -1.57
N GLY A 71 15.55 3.03 -1.42
CA GLY A 71 15.26 3.66 -0.14
C GLY A 71 13.97 3.15 0.49
N SER A 72 13.97 2.99 1.80
CA SER A 72 12.80 2.54 2.56
C SER A 72 11.61 3.49 2.35
N GLY A 73 10.43 2.93 2.03
CA GLY A 73 9.21 3.71 1.79
C GLY A 73 9.14 4.43 0.42
N SER A 74 10.20 4.42 -0.40
CA SER A 74 10.15 4.99 -1.75
C SER A 74 9.27 4.14 -2.66
N ASP A 75 8.49 4.80 -3.52
CA ASP A 75 7.68 4.13 -4.55
C ASP A 75 8.56 3.79 -5.76
N MET A 76 8.52 2.52 -6.20
CA MET A 76 9.34 2.09 -7.36
C MET A 76 8.84 2.68 -8.68
N GLY A 77 7.55 2.95 -8.83
CA GLY A 77 6.98 3.50 -10.06
C GLY A 77 7.45 4.90 -10.38
N THR A 78 7.81 5.67 -9.36
CA THR A 78 8.27 7.08 -9.48
C THR A 78 9.69 7.30 -9.01
N ILE A 79 10.44 6.22 -8.70
CA ILE A 79 11.77 6.32 -8.11
C ILE A 79 12.75 7.06 -9.03
N GLU A 80 13.57 7.92 -8.42
CA GLU A 80 14.65 8.64 -9.07
C GLU A 80 16.03 8.06 -8.64
N PRO A 81 17.14 8.39 -9.30
CA PRO A 81 18.46 7.92 -8.92
C PRO A 81 18.84 8.15 -7.47
N ALA A 82 18.44 9.29 -6.88
CA ALA A 82 18.63 9.60 -5.46
C ALA A 82 17.87 8.64 -4.53
N GLY A 83 16.81 7.98 -5.02
CA GLY A 83 16.08 6.94 -4.31
C GLY A 83 16.82 5.61 -4.17
N PHE A 84 18.04 5.50 -4.73
CA PHE A 84 18.97 4.36 -4.59
C PHE A 84 20.22 4.76 -3.80
N PRO A 85 20.12 4.97 -2.46
CA PRO A 85 21.27 5.26 -1.64
C PRO A 85 22.38 4.22 -1.82
N ALA A 86 23.64 4.70 -1.82
CA ALA A 86 24.83 3.87 -1.92
C ALA A 86 25.31 3.48 -0.51
N VAL A 87 25.48 2.18 -0.28
CA VAL A 87 25.94 1.63 0.99
C VAL A 87 27.21 0.82 0.73
N ARG A 88 28.26 0.98 1.55
CA ARG A 88 29.51 0.20 1.44
C ARG A 88 29.22 -1.30 1.47
N LEU A 89 29.60 -2.03 0.43
CA LEU A 89 29.18 -3.43 0.24
C LEU A 89 29.97 -4.39 1.14
N GLU A 90 31.27 -4.22 1.26
CA GLU A 90 32.11 -5.17 2.01
C GLU A 90 31.77 -5.26 3.50
N PRO A 91 31.56 -4.14 4.24
CA PRO A 91 31.09 -4.22 5.62
C PRO A 91 29.74 -4.95 5.76
N LEU A 92 28.82 -4.77 4.78
CA LEU A 92 27.54 -5.49 4.79
C LEU A 92 27.74 -7.00 4.63
N ARG A 93 28.59 -7.41 3.69
CA ARG A 93 28.92 -8.83 3.46
C ARG A 93 29.57 -9.48 4.68
N ALA A 94 30.47 -8.76 5.36
CA ALA A 94 31.10 -9.24 6.58
C ALA A 94 30.11 -9.58 7.70
N LEU A 95 28.95 -8.91 7.74
CA LEU A 95 27.90 -9.22 8.72
C LEU A 95 27.32 -10.63 8.56
N ARG A 96 27.46 -11.26 7.40
CA ARG A 96 26.99 -12.63 7.17
C ARG A 96 27.58 -13.64 8.16
N ALA A 97 28.81 -13.40 8.65
CA ALA A 97 29.47 -14.25 9.64
C ALA A 97 28.82 -14.18 11.05
N ARG A 98 28.00 -13.17 11.32
CA ARG A 98 27.31 -13.04 12.61
C ARG A 98 26.18 -14.05 12.76
N LYS A 99 25.94 -14.50 13.98
CA LYS A 99 24.81 -15.40 14.30
C LYS A 99 23.48 -14.64 14.39
N THR A 100 23.51 -13.44 14.96
CA THR A 100 22.33 -12.59 15.20
C THR A 100 22.69 -11.12 15.00
N LEU A 101 21.68 -10.30 14.67
CA LEU A 101 21.76 -8.85 14.63
C LEU A 101 20.41 -8.29 15.12
N SER A 102 20.43 -7.44 16.13
CA SER A 102 19.21 -6.83 16.66
C SER A 102 18.64 -5.78 15.70
N ALA A 103 17.37 -5.42 15.86
CA ALA A 103 16.73 -4.37 15.07
C ALA A 103 17.46 -3.02 15.19
N ASP A 104 17.90 -2.66 16.41
CA ASP A 104 18.67 -1.44 16.67
C ASP A 104 20.03 -1.48 15.96
N ALA A 105 20.72 -2.63 15.98
CA ALA A 105 21.97 -2.80 15.26
C ALA A 105 21.75 -2.72 13.74
N MET A 106 20.65 -3.27 13.21
CA MET A 106 20.29 -3.13 11.80
C MET A 106 20.05 -1.66 11.42
N ALA A 107 19.30 -0.91 12.24
CA ALA A 107 19.07 0.52 12.01
C ALA A 107 20.39 1.32 11.98
N LYS A 108 21.32 1.01 12.88
CA LYS A 108 22.66 1.61 12.88
C LYS A 108 23.45 1.25 11.62
N VAL A 109 23.46 -0.03 11.22
CA VAL A 109 24.14 -0.51 10.00
C VAL A 109 23.63 0.22 8.76
N GLN A 110 22.32 0.44 8.65
CA GLN A 110 21.72 1.19 7.53
C GLN A 110 22.28 2.61 7.39
N ARG A 111 22.71 3.25 8.48
CA ARG A 111 23.21 4.63 8.49
C ARG A 111 24.74 4.71 8.41
N VAL A 112 25.45 3.89 9.19
CA VAL A 112 26.91 3.98 9.34
C VAL A 112 27.66 3.68 8.05
N TYR A 113 27.11 2.82 7.18
CA TYR A 113 27.75 2.42 5.94
C TYR A 113 27.24 3.17 4.70
N LEU A 114 26.35 4.18 4.85
CA LEU A 114 26.00 5.07 3.75
C LEU A 114 27.24 5.84 3.27
N ILE A 115 27.38 6.00 1.95
CA ILE A 115 28.38 6.89 1.35
C ILE A 115 28.01 8.34 1.62
N ASP A 116 26.73 8.70 1.43
CA ASP A 116 26.17 9.99 1.80
C ASP A 116 25.26 9.83 3.03
N PRO A 117 25.66 10.36 4.21
CA PRO A 117 24.85 10.27 5.43
C PRO A 117 23.46 10.93 5.34
N GLN A 118 23.27 11.85 4.37
CA GLN A 118 21.99 12.52 4.16
C GLN A 118 21.04 11.74 3.23
N ALA A 119 21.54 10.71 2.55
CA ALA A 119 20.73 9.87 1.68
C ALA A 119 19.57 9.19 2.45
N PRO A 120 18.48 8.84 1.75
CA PRO A 120 17.39 8.07 2.33
C PRO A 120 17.89 6.79 3.01
N SER A 121 17.21 6.35 4.07
CA SER A 121 17.51 5.05 4.70
C SER A 121 17.31 3.93 3.68
N PRO A 122 18.27 3.00 3.53
CA PRO A 122 18.11 1.85 2.64
C PRO A 122 16.95 0.95 3.05
N SER A 123 16.47 0.12 2.13
CA SER A 123 15.48 -0.93 2.44
C SER A 123 15.90 -1.78 3.64
N VAL A 124 14.92 -2.22 4.44
CA VAL A 124 15.13 -3.17 5.55
C VAL A 124 15.70 -4.52 5.07
N GLU A 125 15.55 -4.83 3.78
CA GLU A 125 16.08 -6.04 3.15
C GLU A 125 17.46 -5.85 2.50
N MET A 126 18.10 -4.70 2.72
CA MET A 126 19.43 -4.38 2.21
C MET A 126 20.45 -5.52 2.39
N LEU A 127 20.42 -6.21 3.54
CA LEU A 127 21.37 -7.31 3.82
C LEU A 127 21.12 -8.53 2.94
N LEU A 128 19.85 -8.84 2.61
CA LEU A 128 19.54 -9.92 1.66
C LEU A 128 20.16 -9.59 0.29
N HIS A 129 19.95 -8.37 -0.21
CA HIS A 129 20.57 -7.92 -1.46
C HIS A 129 22.10 -7.95 -1.43
N ALA A 130 22.71 -7.57 -0.30
CA ALA A 130 24.17 -7.56 -0.13
C ALA A 130 24.75 -8.99 -0.16
N PHE A 131 24.04 -9.96 0.43
CA PHE A 131 24.51 -11.34 0.54
C PHE A 131 24.38 -12.14 -0.77
N MET A 132 23.48 -11.74 -1.67
CA MET A 132 23.39 -12.34 -3.00
C MET A 132 24.54 -11.84 -3.87
N PRO A 133 25.22 -12.71 -4.66
CA PRO A 133 26.36 -12.31 -5.48
C PRO A 133 25.96 -11.54 -6.74
N ALA A 134 24.76 -11.73 -7.26
CA ALA A 134 24.29 -11.12 -8.51
C ALA A 134 24.40 -9.59 -8.50
N LYS A 135 24.74 -9.02 -9.64
CA LYS A 135 24.91 -7.57 -9.83
C LYS A 135 23.59 -6.83 -9.69
N PHE A 136 22.52 -7.34 -10.32
CA PHE A 136 21.16 -6.81 -10.24
C PHE A 136 20.27 -7.80 -9.50
N VAL A 137 19.48 -7.28 -8.55
CA VAL A 137 18.55 -8.07 -7.75
C VAL A 137 17.22 -7.32 -7.69
N ASP A 138 16.14 -7.98 -8.10
CA ASP A 138 14.77 -7.49 -8.02
C ASP A 138 13.98 -8.27 -6.99
N HIS A 139 13.10 -7.61 -6.26
CA HIS A 139 12.18 -8.20 -5.31
C HIS A 139 10.78 -7.60 -5.48
N THR A 140 9.79 -8.47 -5.60
CA THR A 140 8.39 -8.08 -5.73
C THR A 140 7.48 -8.91 -4.83
N HIS A 141 6.33 -8.35 -4.51
CA HIS A 141 5.21 -9.03 -3.84
C HIS A 141 4.13 -9.40 -4.88
N ALA A 142 4.57 -10.03 -5.99
CA ALA A 142 3.70 -10.33 -7.11
C ALA A 142 2.49 -11.17 -6.70
N THR A 143 1.27 -10.63 -6.89
CA THR A 143 0.01 -11.21 -6.40
C THR A 143 -0.20 -12.66 -6.83
N ALA A 144 0.16 -13.00 -8.08
CA ALA A 144 0.05 -14.38 -8.57
C ALA A 144 1.02 -15.34 -7.86
N VAL A 145 2.23 -14.86 -7.48
CA VAL A 145 3.18 -15.65 -6.71
C VAL A 145 2.69 -15.82 -5.28
N LEU A 146 2.18 -14.74 -4.65
CA LEU A 146 1.59 -14.80 -3.31
C LEU A 146 0.44 -15.81 -3.25
N SER A 147 -0.43 -15.87 -4.28
CA SER A 147 -1.49 -16.89 -4.35
C SER A 147 -0.97 -18.32 -4.28
N LEU A 148 0.24 -18.60 -4.78
CA LEU A 148 0.87 -19.91 -4.72
C LEU A 148 1.52 -20.20 -3.35
N ILE A 149 2.15 -19.17 -2.76
CA ILE A 149 2.96 -19.36 -1.55
C ILE A 149 2.19 -19.08 -0.26
N ASP A 150 1.02 -18.45 -0.32
CA ASP A 150 0.10 -18.30 0.81
C ASP A 150 -0.79 -19.55 0.97
N GLN A 151 -0.14 -20.71 1.02
CA GLN A 151 -0.75 -22.03 1.10
C GLN A 151 -0.09 -22.87 2.21
N PRO A 152 -0.78 -23.89 2.75
CA PRO A 152 -0.15 -24.85 3.65
C PRO A 152 1.02 -25.64 3.02
N ASN A 153 0.92 -25.91 1.70
CA ASN A 153 1.88 -26.67 0.89
C ASN A 153 2.66 -25.78 -0.09
N ALA A 154 3.03 -24.57 0.34
CA ALA A 154 3.70 -23.57 -0.50
C ALA A 154 4.99 -24.09 -1.17
N ALA A 155 5.81 -24.86 -0.46
CA ALA A 155 7.06 -25.41 -1.00
C ALA A 155 6.82 -26.38 -2.16
N GLU A 156 5.80 -27.22 -2.06
CA GLU A 156 5.41 -28.18 -3.10
C GLU A 156 4.89 -27.45 -4.34
N LEU A 157 4.03 -26.46 -4.16
CA LEU A 157 3.51 -25.61 -5.25
C LEU A 157 4.63 -24.81 -5.93
N ALA A 158 5.57 -24.27 -5.16
CA ALA A 158 6.72 -23.58 -5.69
C ALA A 158 7.60 -24.51 -6.53
N ALA A 159 7.86 -25.74 -6.05
CA ALA A 159 8.60 -26.76 -6.80
C ALA A 159 7.87 -27.19 -8.09
N GLU A 160 6.53 -27.35 -8.03
CA GLU A 160 5.70 -27.67 -9.20
C GLU A 160 5.80 -26.60 -10.29
N VAL A 161 5.71 -25.32 -9.91
CA VAL A 161 5.58 -24.19 -10.87
C VAL A 161 6.94 -23.72 -11.39
N PHE A 162 7.93 -23.65 -10.50
CA PHE A 162 9.23 -23.02 -10.81
C PHE A 162 10.35 -24.04 -11.00
N GLY A 163 10.13 -25.30 -10.59
CA GLY A 163 11.16 -26.34 -10.61
C GLY A 163 12.35 -25.97 -9.72
N GLY A 164 13.54 -26.43 -10.09
CA GLY A 164 14.78 -26.11 -9.38
C GLY A 164 15.40 -24.75 -9.72
N ARG A 165 14.73 -23.91 -10.51
CA ARG A 165 15.24 -22.60 -10.94
C ARG A 165 15.16 -21.54 -9.84
N LEU A 166 14.25 -21.70 -8.87
CA LEU A 166 14.13 -20.81 -7.70
C LEU A 166 14.42 -21.59 -6.42
N GLY A 167 15.21 -20.99 -5.53
CA GLY A 167 15.41 -21.51 -4.17
C GLY A 167 14.21 -21.15 -3.29
N PHE A 168 13.72 -22.08 -2.48
CA PHE A 168 12.63 -21.84 -1.54
C PHE A 168 13.18 -21.53 -0.14
N VAL A 169 12.82 -20.37 0.41
CA VAL A 169 13.20 -19.90 1.74
C VAL A 169 11.96 -19.96 2.64
N PRO A 170 11.94 -20.79 3.70
CA PRO A 170 10.85 -20.81 4.67
C PRO A 170 10.59 -19.44 5.26
N TYR A 171 9.35 -19.17 5.68
CA TYR A 171 9.00 -17.88 6.26
C TYR A 171 9.91 -17.53 7.45
N LEU A 172 10.46 -16.36 7.38
CA LEU A 172 11.14 -15.63 8.45
C LEU A 172 10.76 -14.17 8.33
N MET A 173 10.58 -13.50 9.47
CA MET A 173 10.36 -12.06 9.51
C MET A 173 11.44 -11.33 8.68
N PRO A 174 11.08 -10.31 7.87
CA PRO A 174 12.06 -9.48 7.15
C PRO A 174 13.17 -8.98 8.07
N GLY A 175 14.41 -9.03 7.58
CA GLY A 175 15.56 -8.59 8.35
C GLY A 175 16.75 -9.55 8.27
N PHE A 176 17.61 -9.52 9.29
CA PHE A 176 18.89 -10.25 9.28
C PHE A 176 18.73 -11.77 9.19
N GLY A 177 17.77 -12.33 9.93
CA GLY A 177 17.50 -13.79 9.92
C GLY A 177 17.12 -14.28 8.53
N LEU A 178 16.22 -13.55 7.87
CA LEU A 178 15.79 -13.82 6.49
C LEU A 178 16.97 -13.72 5.52
N ALA A 179 17.78 -12.65 5.62
CA ALA A 179 18.95 -12.46 4.75
C ALA A 179 19.96 -13.60 4.87
N ARG A 180 20.27 -14.05 6.09
CA ARG A 180 21.13 -15.22 6.33
C ARG A 180 20.56 -16.50 5.74
N LYS A 181 19.26 -16.77 6.02
CA LYS A 181 18.60 -17.99 5.51
C LYS A 181 18.57 -18.01 3.98
N SER A 182 18.31 -16.86 3.36
CA SER A 182 18.36 -16.71 1.91
C SER A 182 19.75 -17.03 1.34
N ALA A 183 20.79 -16.54 2.01
CA ALA A 183 22.18 -16.86 1.62
C ALA A 183 22.52 -18.36 1.78
N GLU A 184 22.05 -19.01 2.86
CA GLU A 184 22.21 -20.45 3.06
C GLU A 184 21.51 -21.28 1.97
N VAL A 185 20.32 -20.84 1.53
CA VAL A 185 19.58 -21.51 0.45
C VAL A 185 20.30 -21.33 -0.89
N PHE A 186 20.80 -20.12 -1.16
CA PHE A 186 21.59 -19.84 -2.36
C PHE A 186 22.86 -20.66 -2.41
N ASP A 187 23.62 -20.76 -1.31
CA ASP A 187 24.89 -21.51 -1.26
C ASP A 187 24.71 -23.01 -1.56
N LYS A 188 23.56 -23.58 -1.17
CA LYS A 188 23.23 -24.97 -1.47
C LYS A 188 22.98 -25.22 -2.96
N ASN A 189 22.51 -24.23 -3.70
CA ASN A 189 22.32 -24.28 -5.14
C ASN A 189 22.60 -22.91 -5.79
N PRO A 190 23.87 -22.57 -6.06
CA PRO A 190 24.26 -21.28 -6.65
C PRO A 190 23.76 -21.05 -8.08
N ARG A 191 23.14 -22.05 -8.70
CA ARG A 191 22.58 -21.95 -10.06
C ARG A 191 21.16 -21.44 -10.09
N VAL A 192 20.53 -21.17 -8.94
CA VAL A 192 19.18 -20.59 -8.91
C VAL A 192 19.18 -19.17 -9.49
N GLU A 193 18.13 -18.86 -10.20
CA GLU A 193 17.91 -17.57 -10.87
C GLU A 193 17.17 -16.58 -9.97
N GLY A 194 16.76 -17.02 -8.78
CA GLY A 194 16.05 -16.24 -7.79
C GLY A 194 15.65 -17.04 -6.56
N LEU A 195 14.87 -16.45 -5.68
CA LEU A 195 14.36 -17.08 -4.46
C LEU A 195 12.86 -16.81 -4.33
N ILE A 196 12.13 -17.82 -3.87
CA ILE A 196 10.80 -17.66 -3.29
C ILE A 196 10.98 -17.51 -1.78
N LEU A 197 10.45 -16.43 -1.23
CA LEU A 197 10.30 -16.24 0.21
C LEU A 197 8.88 -16.61 0.60
N ASP A 198 8.72 -17.70 1.35
CA ASP A 198 7.40 -18.20 1.77
C ASP A 198 6.57 -17.07 2.41
N LYS A 199 5.32 -16.91 1.97
CA LYS A 199 4.35 -15.89 2.47
C LYS A 199 4.86 -14.44 2.42
N HIS A 200 5.82 -14.15 1.50
CA HIS A 200 6.40 -12.81 1.41
C HIS A 200 6.53 -12.33 -0.03
N GLY A 201 7.14 -13.11 -0.93
CA GLY A 201 7.33 -12.68 -2.32
C GLY A 201 8.41 -13.43 -3.06
N ILE A 202 8.90 -12.82 -4.14
CA ILE A 202 9.90 -13.39 -5.04
C ILE A 202 11.09 -12.45 -5.24
N PHE A 203 12.28 -13.03 -5.29
CA PHE A 203 13.52 -12.39 -5.73
C PHE A 203 13.97 -12.96 -7.06
N THR A 204 14.50 -12.12 -7.95
CA THR A 204 15.18 -12.54 -9.18
C THR A 204 16.54 -11.89 -9.30
N PHE A 205 17.47 -12.63 -9.94
CA PHE A 205 18.86 -12.26 -10.08
C PHE A 205 19.22 -12.03 -11.53
N GLY A 206 20.11 -11.09 -11.84
CA GLY A 206 20.58 -10.85 -13.19
C GLY A 206 22.01 -10.30 -13.21
N LYS A 207 22.72 -10.56 -14.32
CA LYS A 207 24.01 -9.91 -14.63
C LYS A 207 23.81 -8.45 -15.04
N ASP A 208 22.61 -8.15 -15.56
CA ASP A 208 22.16 -6.81 -15.95
C ASP A 208 20.69 -6.59 -15.54
N ALA A 209 20.21 -5.35 -15.69
CA ALA A 209 18.87 -4.95 -15.28
C ALA A 209 17.77 -5.66 -16.08
N ARG A 210 18.01 -5.92 -17.37
CA ARG A 210 17.05 -6.60 -18.24
C ARG A 210 16.87 -8.05 -17.83
N GLU A 211 17.96 -8.77 -17.59
CA GLU A 211 17.90 -10.18 -17.21
C GLU A 211 17.15 -10.38 -15.89
N ALA A 212 17.41 -9.52 -14.85
CA ALA A 212 16.70 -9.60 -13.59
C ALA A 212 15.20 -9.34 -13.79
N TYR A 213 14.85 -8.30 -14.57
CA TYR A 213 13.47 -7.95 -14.88
C TYR A 213 12.75 -9.04 -15.71
N ASP A 214 13.34 -9.52 -16.79
CA ASP A 214 12.72 -10.54 -17.67
C ASP A 214 12.49 -11.85 -16.92
N ARG A 215 13.40 -12.25 -16.00
CA ARG A 215 13.19 -13.39 -15.09
C ARG A 215 12.00 -13.17 -14.17
N MET A 216 11.84 -11.96 -13.62
CA MET A 216 10.68 -11.63 -12.79
C MET A 216 9.38 -11.82 -13.58
N ILE A 217 9.30 -11.27 -14.78
CA ILE A 217 8.12 -11.38 -15.64
C ILE A 217 7.86 -12.86 -16.03
N GLU A 218 8.91 -13.63 -16.34
CA GLU A 218 8.78 -15.05 -16.66
C GLU A 218 8.18 -15.84 -15.48
N PHE A 219 8.75 -15.69 -14.28
CA PHE A 219 8.29 -16.47 -13.13
C PHE A 219 6.88 -16.06 -12.68
N VAL A 220 6.56 -14.77 -12.69
CA VAL A 220 5.20 -14.31 -12.41
C VAL A 220 4.21 -14.85 -13.45
N THR A 221 4.60 -14.88 -14.73
CA THR A 221 3.75 -15.47 -15.79
C THR A 221 3.51 -16.96 -15.57
N ARG A 222 4.51 -17.70 -15.09
CA ARG A 222 4.31 -19.14 -14.72
C ARG A 222 3.29 -19.29 -13.60
N ALA A 223 3.35 -18.42 -12.58
CA ALA A 223 2.38 -18.39 -11.50
C ALA A 223 0.97 -18.09 -12.02
N GLU A 224 0.80 -17.03 -12.83
CA GLU A 224 -0.49 -16.69 -13.47
C GLU A 224 -1.06 -17.87 -14.28
N ASN A 225 -0.21 -18.55 -15.05
CA ASN A 225 -0.62 -19.68 -15.89
C ASN A 225 -1.07 -20.86 -15.02
N ARG A 226 -0.44 -21.09 -13.86
CA ARG A 226 -0.87 -22.12 -12.92
C ARG A 226 -2.26 -21.82 -12.34
N LEU A 227 -2.51 -20.58 -11.96
CA LEU A 227 -3.82 -20.14 -11.44
C LEU A 227 -4.91 -20.30 -12.50
N LYS A 228 -4.65 -19.89 -13.75
CA LYS A 228 -5.62 -19.98 -14.86
C LYS A 228 -6.03 -21.40 -15.25
N ARG A 229 -5.24 -22.42 -14.90
CA ARG A 229 -5.58 -23.83 -15.18
C ARG A 229 -6.68 -24.37 -14.27
N SER A 230 -6.91 -23.75 -13.12
CA SER A 230 -7.98 -24.18 -12.22
C SER A 230 -9.34 -23.64 -12.71
N ARG A 231 -10.35 -24.52 -12.68
CA ARG A 231 -11.76 -24.17 -12.97
C ARG A 231 -12.63 -24.14 -11.72
N LYS A 232 -12.03 -24.26 -10.55
CA LYS A 232 -12.76 -24.27 -9.26
C LYS A 232 -13.26 -22.86 -8.95
N ALA A 233 -14.53 -22.74 -8.55
CA ALA A 233 -15.03 -21.51 -7.95
C ALA A 233 -14.35 -21.30 -6.58
N ALA A 234 -13.84 -20.09 -6.33
CA ALA A 234 -13.18 -19.78 -5.07
C ALA A 234 -14.17 -19.75 -3.90
N PHE A 235 -15.34 -19.17 -4.13
CA PHE A 235 -16.31 -18.91 -3.06
C PHE A 235 -17.72 -19.37 -3.44
N VAL A 236 -18.46 -19.82 -2.42
CA VAL A 236 -19.91 -20.08 -2.51
C VAL A 236 -20.62 -18.83 -2.01
N SER A 237 -21.54 -18.26 -2.81
CA SER A 237 -22.26 -17.05 -2.45
C SER A 237 -23.14 -17.22 -1.21
N ALA A 238 -23.16 -16.19 -0.36
CA ALA A 238 -24.11 -16.06 0.72
C ALA A 238 -25.47 -15.61 0.19
N LYS A 239 -26.52 -15.82 0.99
CA LYS A 239 -27.82 -15.22 0.71
C LYS A 239 -27.77 -13.75 1.11
N LEU A 240 -28.07 -12.87 0.17
CA LEU A 240 -28.14 -11.42 0.38
C LEU A 240 -29.60 -10.95 0.44
N PRO A 241 -29.86 -9.74 0.99
CA PRO A 241 -31.14 -9.05 0.85
C PRO A 241 -31.53 -8.90 -0.62
N LYS A 242 -32.82 -8.82 -0.92
CA LYS A 242 -33.35 -8.66 -2.28
C LYS A 242 -32.97 -7.32 -2.89
N SER A 243 -32.89 -6.27 -2.08
CA SER A 243 -32.48 -4.93 -2.49
C SER A 243 -31.34 -4.44 -1.61
N ILE A 244 -30.22 -4.11 -2.22
CA ILE A 244 -29.02 -3.63 -1.54
C ILE A 244 -28.97 -2.11 -1.60
N ALA A 245 -28.67 -1.47 -0.46
CA ALA A 245 -28.50 -0.02 -0.40
C ALA A 245 -27.29 0.42 -1.23
N ALA A 246 -27.36 1.62 -1.82
CA ALA A 246 -26.28 2.15 -2.63
C ALA A 246 -25.06 2.53 -1.77
N ALA A 247 -23.87 2.42 -2.38
CA ALA A 247 -22.61 2.78 -1.70
C ALA A 247 -22.62 4.21 -1.15
N ILE A 248 -23.32 5.12 -1.83
CA ILE A 248 -23.47 6.52 -1.44
C ILE A 248 -24.23 6.70 -0.12
N ASP A 249 -25.17 5.81 0.19
CA ASP A 249 -25.95 5.83 1.43
C ASP A 249 -25.19 5.11 2.56
N VAL A 250 -24.39 4.11 2.20
CA VAL A 250 -23.58 3.29 3.12
C VAL A 250 -22.35 4.03 3.63
N ALA A 251 -21.67 4.79 2.76
CA ALA A 251 -20.40 5.42 3.07
C ALA A 251 -20.46 6.39 4.28
N PRO A 252 -21.43 7.33 4.39
CA PRO A 252 -21.51 8.21 5.56
C PRO A 252 -21.77 7.46 6.87
N ILE A 253 -22.54 6.37 6.81
CA ILE A 253 -22.82 5.53 7.98
C ILE A 253 -21.54 4.84 8.47
N LEU A 254 -20.77 4.22 7.56
CA LEU A 254 -19.49 3.59 7.89
C LEU A 254 -18.50 4.61 8.43
N ARG A 255 -18.40 5.78 7.79
CA ARG A 255 -17.53 6.87 8.21
C ARG A 255 -17.88 7.36 9.62
N GLY A 256 -19.16 7.54 9.91
CA GLY A 256 -19.67 7.89 11.23
C GLY A 256 -19.39 6.81 12.29
N ALA A 257 -19.59 5.52 11.96
CA ALA A 257 -19.30 4.41 12.86
C ALA A 257 -17.79 4.31 13.20
N CYS A 258 -16.91 4.70 12.29
CA CYS A 258 -15.44 4.73 12.47
C CYS A 258 -14.91 6.06 13.03
N THR A 259 -15.72 6.82 13.76
CA THR A 259 -15.31 8.09 14.37
C THR A 259 -14.51 7.85 15.65
N LEU A 260 -13.32 8.45 15.76
CA LEU A 260 -12.58 8.59 17.01
C LEU A 260 -12.90 9.93 17.66
N ARG A 261 -13.18 9.90 18.95
CA ARG A 261 -13.28 11.11 19.78
C ARG A 261 -11.90 11.37 20.38
N ASP A 262 -11.33 12.54 20.14
CA ASP A 262 -10.10 12.94 20.81
C ASP A 262 -10.39 13.29 22.27
N ALA A 263 -9.54 12.80 23.18
CA ALA A 263 -9.67 12.99 24.63
C ALA A 263 -9.40 14.44 25.09
N GLY A 264 -9.07 15.36 24.18
CA GLY A 264 -8.51 16.67 24.53
C GLY A 264 -9.36 17.89 24.24
N GLY A 265 -10.63 17.78 23.86
CA GLY A 265 -11.44 18.98 23.60
C GLY A 265 -12.88 18.72 23.18
N GLU A 266 -13.78 19.67 23.49
CA GLU A 266 -15.14 19.69 22.97
C GLU A 266 -15.14 19.71 21.43
N GLY A 267 -15.66 18.65 20.79
CA GLY A 267 -15.93 18.61 19.37
C GLY A 267 -14.82 18.08 18.45
N ALA A 268 -13.66 17.71 18.96
CA ALA A 268 -12.59 17.12 18.13
C ALA A 268 -12.90 15.66 17.77
N HIS A 269 -13.43 15.45 16.58
CA HIS A 269 -13.67 14.11 16.03
C HIS A 269 -12.75 13.88 14.84
N ARG A 270 -12.03 12.75 14.84
CA ARG A 270 -11.31 12.25 13.66
C ARG A 270 -12.16 11.17 12.98
N ARG A 271 -12.45 11.38 11.71
CA ARG A 271 -13.15 10.44 10.85
C ARG A 271 -12.23 9.98 9.72
N PRO A 272 -12.33 8.70 9.29
CA PRO A 272 -11.55 8.30 8.11
C PRO A 272 -12.13 8.93 6.84
N ILE A 273 -11.29 9.28 5.89
CA ILE A 273 -11.70 9.45 4.49
C ILE A 273 -11.89 8.05 3.92
N LEU A 274 -12.89 7.88 3.06
CA LEU A 274 -13.23 6.61 2.43
C LEU A 274 -12.94 6.64 0.94
N GLU A 275 -12.35 5.56 0.44
CA GLU A 275 -12.20 5.24 -0.98
C GLU A 275 -13.04 4.00 -1.29
N PHE A 276 -14.03 4.15 -2.15
CA PHE A 276 -14.93 3.05 -2.54
C PHE A 276 -14.42 2.33 -3.78
N ARG A 277 -14.44 0.99 -3.77
CA ARG A 277 -14.10 0.14 -4.91
C ARG A 277 -15.13 -0.97 -5.08
N VAL A 278 -15.48 -1.24 -6.34
CA VAL A 278 -16.39 -2.32 -6.73
C VAL A 278 -15.96 -2.90 -8.08
N SER A 279 -15.99 -4.21 -8.19
CA SER A 279 -15.80 -4.97 -9.42
C SER A 279 -16.43 -6.35 -9.22
N ASP A 280 -16.58 -7.13 -10.29
CA ASP A 280 -17.05 -8.52 -10.18
C ASP A 280 -16.18 -9.36 -9.24
N ALA A 281 -14.86 -9.15 -9.26
CA ALA A 281 -13.92 -9.84 -8.39
C ALA A 281 -14.15 -9.47 -6.91
N ILE A 282 -14.33 -8.18 -6.62
CA ILE A 282 -14.64 -7.69 -5.27
C ILE A 282 -15.99 -8.26 -4.81
N LEU A 283 -17.02 -8.16 -5.64
CA LEU A 283 -18.36 -8.66 -5.28
C LEU A 283 -18.35 -10.18 -5.05
N ASN A 284 -17.66 -10.95 -5.89
CA ASN A 284 -17.49 -12.39 -5.68
C ASN A 284 -16.85 -12.70 -4.32
N PHE A 285 -15.84 -11.92 -3.92
CA PHE A 285 -15.14 -12.08 -2.65
C PHE A 285 -16.02 -11.68 -1.45
N VAL A 286 -16.59 -10.47 -1.47
CA VAL A 286 -17.35 -9.96 -0.32
C VAL A 286 -18.69 -10.68 -0.11
N ASN A 287 -19.24 -11.29 -1.16
CA ASN A 287 -20.49 -12.06 -1.10
C ASN A 287 -20.29 -13.54 -0.72
N GLY A 288 -19.06 -13.97 -0.47
CA GLY A 288 -18.80 -15.36 -0.12
C GLY A 288 -19.33 -15.72 1.27
N ARG A 289 -19.98 -16.89 1.40
CA ARG A 289 -20.57 -17.40 2.65
C ARG A 289 -19.56 -17.47 3.80
N GLU A 290 -18.31 -17.81 3.49
CA GLU A 290 -17.24 -17.97 4.47
C GLU A 290 -16.29 -16.77 4.55
N ILE A 291 -16.76 -15.57 4.19
CA ILE A 291 -15.94 -14.35 4.14
C ILE A 291 -15.13 -14.14 5.44
N ALA A 292 -15.72 -14.41 6.60
CA ALA A 292 -15.03 -14.29 7.88
C ALA A 292 -13.82 -15.24 8.01
N ARG A 293 -13.85 -16.41 7.35
CA ARG A 293 -12.77 -17.38 7.38
C ARG A 293 -11.56 -16.89 6.57
N TYR A 294 -11.79 -16.54 5.30
CA TYR A 294 -10.66 -16.24 4.42
C TYR A 294 -10.22 -14.78 4.49
N ALA A 295 -11.13 -13.82 4.66
CA ALA A 295 -10.76 -12.41 4.75
C ALA A 295 -10.09 -12.02 6.09
N ARG A 296 -10.36 -12.77 7.18
CA ARG A 296 -9.74 -12.53 8.49
C ARG A 296 -8.55 -13.47 8.78
N ALA A 297 -8.11 -14.26 7.82
CA ALA A 297 -6.97 -15.16 7.99
C ALA A 297 -5.62 -14.44 8.08
N GLY A 298 -5.54 -13.18 7.71
CA GLY A 298 -4.35 -12.33 7.75
C GLY A 298 -4.03 -11.68 6.40
N VAL A 299 -2.86 -11.05 6.33
CA VAL A 299 -2.36 -10.37 5.13
C VAL A 299 -1.71 -11.34 4.15
N ILE A 300 -1.64 -10.99 2.86
CA ILE A 300 -0.98 -11.80 1.81
C ILE A 300 0.54 -11.60 1.76
N THR A 301 1.05 -10.51 2.33
CA THR A 301 2.49 -10.25 2.49
C THR A 301 2.71 -9.41 3.75
N PRO A 302 3.85 -9.58 4.46
CA PRO A 302 4.02 -9.02 5.80
C PRO A 302 3.85 -7.51 5.89
N ASP A 303 4.38 -6.74 4.92
CA ASP A 303 4.37 -5.27 4.96
C ASP A 303 2.97 -4.66 4.76
N HIS A 304 1.99 -5.41 4.26
CA HIS A 304 0.61 -4.91 4.17
C HIS A 304 0.00 -4.61 5.54
N VAL A 305 0.42 -5.31 6.60
CA VAL A 305 -0.17 -5.17 7.95
C VAL A 305 -0.07 -3.75 8.49
N ILE A 306 0.98 -2.99 8.17
CA ILE A 306 1.13 -1.61 8.63
C ILE A 306 0.16 -0.64 7.94
N ARG A 307 -0.43 -1.03 6.79
CA ARG A 307 -1.36 -0.23 6.00
C ARG A 307 -2.81 -0.61 6.22
N THR A 308 -3.11 -1.92 6.31
CA THR A 308 -4.47 -2.46 6.35
C THR A 308 -4.85 -3.10 7.68
N LYS A 309 -3.92 -3.17 8.65
CA LYS A 309 -4.03 -3.99 9.87
C LYS A 309 -4.10 -5.50 9.55
N PRO A 310 -4.12 -6.38 10.57
CA PRO A 310 -4.11 -7.83 10.37
C PRO A 310 -5.31 -8.38 9.58
N TRP A 311 -6.46 -7.71 9.62
CA TRP A 311 -7.70 -8.11 8.93
C TRP A 311 -8.61 -6.91 8.66
N PRO A 312 -9.54 -7.02 7.68
CA PRO A 312 -10.55 -6.01 7.42
C PRO A 312 -11.73 -6.07 8.42
N LEU A 313 -12.47 -4.97 8.51
CA LEU A 313 -13.82 -4.94 9.07
C LEU A 313 -14.76 -5.64 8.09
N ILE A 314 -15.64 -6.49 8.58
CA ILE A 314 -16.76 -7.07 7.83
C ILE A 314 -18.05 -6.58 8.48
N VAL A 315 -18.93 -5.97 7.70
CA VAL A 315 -20.25 -5.54 8.13
C VAL A 315 -21.33 -6.37 7.45
N PRO A 316 -22.54 -6.46 7.98
CA PRO A 316 -23.66 -7.10 7.29
C PRO A 316 -24.00 -6.41 5.97
N ALA A 317 -24.67 -7.13 5.06
CA ALA A 317 -25.21 -6.55 3.83
C ALA A 317 -26.27 -5.50 4.16
N PRO A 318 -26.20 -4.28 3.59
CA PRO A 318 -27.17 -3.23 3.83
C PRO A 318 -28.43 -3.44 2.97
N GLU A 319 -29.58 -3.59 3.60
CA GLU A 319 -30.87 -3.63 2.88
C GLU A 319 -31.37 -2.21 2.58
N ALA A 320 -31.80 -1.99 1.32
CA ALA A 320 -32.35 -0.70 0.93
C ALA A 320 -33.66 -0.41 1.72
N GLY A 321 -33.73 0.79 2.29
CA GLY A 321 -34.83 1.19 3.18
C GLY A 321 -34.62 0.88 4.67
N GLU A 322 -33.60 0.08 5.03
CA GLU A 322 -33.27 -0.31 6.40
C GLU A 322 -31.93 0.28 6.89
N LEU A 323 -31.61 1.53 6.50
CA LEU A 323 -30.34 2.18 6.80
C LEU A 323 -30.10 2.37 8.31
N ASP A 324 -31.15 2.58 9.11
CA ASP A 324 -31.04 2.68 10.59
C ASP A 324 -30.59 1.35 11.21
N ALA A 325 -31.14 0.24 10.71
CA ALA A 325 -30.73 -1.10 11.15
C ALA A 325 -29.27 -1.37 10.75
N PHE A 326 -28.89 -1.00 9.53
CA PHE A 326 -27.52 -1.08 9.07
C PHE A 326 -26.57 -0.21 9.91
N ALA A 327 -26.94 1.01 10.26
CA ALA A 327 -26.14 1.90 11.10
C ALA A 327 -25.82 1.28 12.47
N LYS A 328 -26.83 0.70 13.12
CA LYS A 328 -26.65 -0.02 14.40
C LYS A 328 -25.73 -1.24 14.25
N ALA A 329 -25.90 -2.00 13.18
CA ALA A 329 -25.07 -3.17 12.90
C ALA A 329 -23.62 -2.79 12.57
N ALA A 330 -23.39 -1.72 11.80
CA ALA A 330 -22.07 -1.19 11.50
C ALA A 330 -21.34 -0.71 12.76
N GLN A 331 -22.02 0.03 13.64
CA GLN A 331 -21.46 0.46 14.94
C GLN A 331 -21.07 -0.74 15.82
N ALA A 332 -21.92 -1.76 15.90
CA ALA A 332 -21.62 -2.98 16.64
C ALA A 332 -20.41 -3.72 16.05
N ALA A 333 -20.32 -3.81 14.72
CA ALA A 333 -19.19 -4.43 14.03
C ALA A 333 -17.88 -3.68 14.27
N VAL A 334 -17.86 -2.34 14.22
CA VAL A 334 -16.69 -1.51 14.52
C VAL A 334 -16.26 -1.67 15.97
N LYS A 335 -17.22 -1.66 16.93
CA LYS A 335 -16.92 -1.89 18.35
C LYS A 335 -16.30 -3.28 18.57
N LYS A 336 -16.83 -4.31 17.91
CA LYS A 336 -16.27 -5.65 17.97
C LYS A 336 -14.87 -5.70 17.36
N PHE A 337 -14.65 -5.07 16.20
CA PHE A 337 -13.33 -4.97 15.56
C PHE A 337 -12.30 -4.34 16.51
N ALA A 338 -12.65 -3.22 17.14
CA ALA A 338 -11.78 -2.53 18.09
C ALA A 338 -11.44 -3.41 19.30
N ALA A 339 -12.41 -4.15 19.83
CA ALA A 339 -12.20 -5.10 20.92
C ALA A 339 -11.30 -6.28 20.51
N ASP A 340 -11.53 -6.86 19.32
CA ASP A 340 -10.70 -7.93 18.76
C ASP A 340 -9.24 -7.45 18.56
N TYR A 341 -9.05 -6.22 18.05
CA TYR A 341 -7.73 -5.64 17.85
C TYR A 341 -7.01 -5.35 19.18
N ALA A 342 -7.71 -4.83 20.19
CA ALA A 342 -7.16 -4.64 21.53
C ALA A 342 -6.76 -5.98 22.18
N ALA A 343 -7.56 -7.02 21.99
CA ALA A 343 -7.23 -8.37 22.46
C ALA A 343 -6.01 -8.94 21.75
N TYR A 344 -5.89 -8.77 20.42
CA TYR A 344 -4.70 -9.11 19.64
C TYR A 344 -3.45 -8.41 20.16
N PHE A 345 -3.51 -7.09 20.39
CA PHE A 345 -2.41 -6.33 20.96
C PHE A 345 -2.02 -6.88 22.36
N LYS A 346 -2.99 -7.11 23.22
CA LYS A 346 -2.77 -7.62 24.59
C LYS A 346 -2.07 -8.99 24.58
N ARG A 347 -2.50 -9.92 23.71
CA ARG A 347 -1.90 -11.26 23.58
C ARG A 347 -0.41 -11.18 23.20
N ASN A 348 -0.07 -10.24 22.31
CA ASN A 348 1.26 -10.15 21.71
C ASN A 348 2.17 -9.08 22.34
N LYS A 349 1.68 -8.25 23.28
CA LYS A 349 2.39 -7.10 23.88
C LYS A 349 3.80 -7.43 24.39
N LYS A 350 4.02 -8.64 24.90
CA LYS A 350 5.33 -9.08 25.40
C LYS A 350 6.42 -9.11 24.33
N ARG A 351 6.05 -9.21 23.03
CA ARG A 351 6.95 -9.24 21.88
C ARG A 351 7.51 -7.85 21.54
N ALA A 352 6.73 -6.78 21.80
CA ALA A 352 7.14 -5.39 21.60
C ALA A 352 6.81 -4.57 22.86
N LYS A 353 7.64 -4.71 23.91
CA LYS A 353 7.37 -4.18 25.26
C LYS A 353 7.15 -2.67 25.29
N SER A 354 7.91 -1.90 24.51
CA SER A 354 7.84 -0.44 24.42
C SER A 354 6.73 0.08 23.48
N ALA A 355 6.13 -0.78 22.63
CA ALA A 355 5.12 -0.35 21.69
C ALA A 355 3.83 0.12 22.39
N ALA A 356 3.24 1.20 21.92
CA ALA A 356 1.88 1.59 22.23
C ALA A 356 0.91 1.00 21.20
N MET A 357 -0.30 0.65 21.61
CA MET A 357 -1.32 0.17 20.69
C MET A 357 -1.67 1.28 19.69
N HIS A 358 -1.68 0.95 18.40
CA HIS A 358 -2.21 1.85 17.37
C HIS A 358 -3.71 2.10 17.59
N ASP A 359 -4.26 3.15 16.94
CA ASP A 359 -5.71 3.35 17.01
C ASP A 359 -6.45 2.07 16.59
N PRO A 360 -7.55 1.70 17.28
CA PRO A 360 -8.18 0.40 17.08
C PRO A 360 -9.13 0.34 15.88
N LEU A 361 -9.22 1.39 15.06
CA LEU A 361 -10.16 1.44 13.93
C LEU A 361 -9.67 0.65 12.71
N PRO A 362 -10.58 0.13 11.87
CA PRO A 362 -10.22 -0.56 10.64
C PRO A 362 -9.59 0.39 9.61
N ARG A 363 -8.87 -0.20 8.65
CA ARG A 363 -8.35 0.48 7.45
C ARG A 363 -9.05 0.02 6.18
N VAL A 364 -9.77 -1.08 6.25
CA VAL A 364 -10.56 -1.64 5.14
C VAL A 364 -11.87 -2.14 5.70
N ALA A 365 -12.98 -1.83 5.03
CA ALA A 365 -14.29 -2.44 5.30
C ALA A 365 -14.79 -3.20 4.07
N LEU A 366 -15.26 -4.42 4.30
CA LEU A 366 -15.89 -5.28 3.31
C LEU A 366 -17.40 -5.29 3.57
N VAL A 367 -18.16 -4.95 2.54
CA VAL A 367 -19.62 -4.79 2.62
C VAL A 367 -20.27 -5.72 1.59
N PRO A 368 -20.82 -6.89 2.00
CA PRO A 368 -21.52 -7.80 1.11
C PRO A 368 -22.62 -7.09 0.32
N GLY A 369 -22.70 -7.35 -0.97
CA GLY A 369 -23.63 -6.71 -1.90
C GLY A 369 -23.21 -5.33 -2.41
N VAL A 370 -22.25 -4.65 -1.76
CA VAL A 370 -21.82 -3.29 -2.11
C VAL A 370 -20.40 -3.27 -2.68
N GLY A 371 -19.43 -3.78 -1.94
CA GLY A 371 -18.01 -3.71 -2.33
C GLY A 371 -17.08 -3.54 -1.14
N LEU A 372 -15.95 -2.83 -1.34
CA LEU A 372 -14.99 -2.50 -0.31
C LEU A 372 -14.82 -0.99 -0.14
N PHE A 373 -14.44 -0.59 1.07
CA PHE A 373 -14.01 0.77 1.38
C PHE A 373 -12.62 0.73 1.99
N GLY A 374 -11.65 1.40 1.35
CA GLY A 374 -10.37 1.77 1.96
C GLY A 374 -10.58 2.96 2.89
N MET A 375 -9.84 3.02 4.00
CA MET A 375 -9.99 4.02 5.04
C MET A 375 -8.64 4.62 5.41
N GLY A 376 -8.55 5.96 5.44
CA GLY A 376 -7.32 6.67 5.77
C GLY A 376 -7.56 8.02 6.42
N ALA A 377 -6.50 8.64 6.93
CA ALA A 377 -6.55 10.02 7.45
C ALA A 377 -6.63 11.07 6.33
N ALA A 378 -6.29 10.68 5.11
CA ALA A 378 -6.38 11.46 3.89
C ALA A 378 -6.88 10.58 2.74
N ALA A 379 -7.35 11.18 1.64
CA ALA A 379 -7.80 10.47 0.44
C ALA A 379 -6.71 9.55 -0.12
N LYS A 380 -5.46 10.01 -0.13
CA LYS A 380 -4.31 9.19 -0.54
C LYS A 380 -4.13 7.93 0.31
N ASP A 381 -4.29 8.03 1.63
CA ASP A 381 -4.15 6.88 2.53
C ASP A 381 -5.31 5.90 2.36
N ALA A 382 -6.53 6.41 2.14
CA ALA A 382 -7.70 5.60 1.84
C ALA A 382 -7.54 4.84 0.52
N ALA A 383 -7.03 5.50 -0.54
CA ALA A 383 -6.73 4.87 -1.82
C ALA A 383 -5.65 3.78 -1.69
N ILE A 384 -4.57 4.04 -0.94
CA ILE A 384 -3.53 3.03 -0.65
C ILE A 384 -4.12 1.80 0.04
N ALA A 385 -4.99 2.00 1.04
CA ALA A 385 -5.65 0.90 1.74
C ALA A 385 -6.59 0.11 0.81
N ALA A 386 -7.29 0.80 -0.11
CA ALA A 386 -8.15 0.16 -1.11
C ALA A 386 -7.32 -0.66 -2.12
N ASP A 387 -6.24 -0.12 -2.68
CA ASP A 387 -5.36 -0.82 -3.63
C ASP A 387 -4.77 -2.10 -3.01
N ILE A 388 -4.31 -2.02 -1.76
CA ILE A 388 -3.79 -3.18 -1.02
C ILE A 388 -4.91 -4.20 -0.77
N ALA A 389 -6.14 -3.74 -0.47
CA ALA A 389 -7.28 -4.64 -0.27
C ALA A 389 -7.69 -5.34 -1.57
N GLU A 390 -7.65 -4.66 -2.72
CA GLU A 390 -7.89 -5.29 -4.03
C GLU A 390 -6.83 -6.36 -4.34
N ALA A 391 -5.56 -6.08 -4.11
CA ALA A 391 -4.49 -7.08 -4.25
C ALA A 391 -4.67 -8.26 -3.28
N ALA A 392 -5.10 -8.00 -2.05
CA ALA A 392 -5.40 -9.06 -1.08
C ALA A 392 -6.57 -9.93 -1.56
N ILE A 393 -7.65 -9.32 -2.09
CA ILE A 393 -8.78 -10.04 -2.68
C ILE A 393 -8.32 -10.94 -3.83
N GLU A 394 -7.49 -10.40 -4.77
CA GLU A 394 -6.95 -11.18 -5.89
C GLU A 394 -6.06 -12.34 -5.38
N GLY A 395 -5.12 -12.06 -4.45
CA GLY A 395 -4.21 -13.04 -3.88
C GLY A 395 -4.92 -14.16 -3.13
N ILE A 396 -5.86 -13.80 -2.24
CA ILE A 396 -6.67 -14.77 -1.49
C ILE A 396 -7.55 -15.59 -2.43
N THR A 397 -8.21 -14.95 -3.40
CA THR A 397 -9.05 -15.64 -4.39
C THR A 397 -8.23 -16.66 -5.17
N GLY A 398 -7.04 -16.27 -5.65
CA GLY A 398 -6.12 -17.17 -6.33
C GLY A 398 -5.71 -18.36 -5.45
N ALA A 399 -5.42 -18.11 -4.18
CA ALA A 399 -5.09 -19.16 -3.23
C ALA A 399 -6.26 -20.13 -3.00
N GLU A 400 -7.49 -19.64 -2.83
CA GLU A 400 -8.70 -20.47 -2.62
C GLU A 400 -9.10 -21.25 -3.88
N ILE A 401 -8.78 -20.78 -5.08
CA ILE A 401 -9.00 -21.50 -6.33
C ILE A 401 -8.15 -22.78 -6.41
N ILE A 402 -6.91 -22.74 -5.94
CA ILE A 402 -5.96 -23.86 -6.07
C ILE A 402 -5.78 -24.68 -4.79
N GLY A 403 -6.19 -24.14 -3.63
CA GLY A 403 -6.01 -24.79 -2.34
C GLY A 403 -6.81 -24.12 -1.23
N LYS A 404 -6.11 -23.61 -0.23
CA LYS A 404 -6.68 -22.89 0.92
C LYS A 404 -5.72 -21.80 1.37
N PHE A 405 -6.19 -20.56 1.37
CA PHE A 405 -5.40 -19.43 1.84
C PHE A 405 -4.90 -19.62 3.29
N LYS A 406 -3.61 -19.39 3.49
CA LYS A 406 -2.95 -19.41 4.79
C LYS A 406 -1.92 -18.31 4.86
N SER A 407 -2.19 -17.27 5.65
CA SER A 407 -1.28 -16.17 5.96
C SER A 407 -0.15 -16.59 6.91
N ILE A 408 0.73 -15.65 7.24
CA ILE A 408 1.67 -15.74 8.37
C ILE A 408 0.92 -15.82 9.70
N SER A 409 1.61 -16.21 10.78
CA SER A 409 0.99 -16.32 12.10
C SER A 409 0.59 -14.95 12.67
N GLU A 410 -0.35 -14.95 13.63
CA GLU A 410 -0.75 -13.74 14.37
C GLU A 410 0.47 -13.07 15.04
N ALA A 411 1.38 -13.86 15.58
CA ALA A 411 2.60 -13.39 16.22
C ALA A 411 3.55 -12.71 15.23
N ASP A 412 3.71 -13.29 14.03
CA ASP A 412 4.54 -12.71 12.98
C ASP A 412 3.92 -11.41 12.42
N MET A 413 2.60 -11.37 12.23
CA MET A 413 1.90 -10.12 11.87
C MET A 413 2.16 -9.02 12.89
N PHE A 414 2.08 -9.36 14.19
CA PHE A 414 2.35 -8.41 15.27
C PHE A 414 3.79 -7.90 15.26
N ASP A 415 4.76 -8.79 15.04
CA ASP A 415 6.17 -8.41 15.01
C ASP A 415 6.45 -7.41 13.89
N VAL A 416 5.82 -7.58 12.71
CA VAL A 416 5.95 -6.64 11.58
C VAL A 416 5.17 -5.36 11.82
N GLU A 417 3.92 -5.44 12.30
CA GLU A 417 3.05 -4.28 12.54
C GLU A 417 3.63 -3.29 13.56
N TYR A 418 4.35 -3.81 14.55
CA TYR A 418 4.96 -3.00 15.62
C TYR A 418 6.48 -2.85 15.48
N TRP A 419 7.04 -3.21 14.32
CA TRP A 419 8.46 -3.06 14.06
C TRP A 419 8.82 -1.61 13.66
N PRO A 420 9.70 -0.91 14.42
CA PRO A 420 10.01 0.50 14.14
C PRO A 420 10.56 0.75 12.73
N LEU A 421 11.36 -0.17 12.18
CA LEU A 421 11.92 -0.03 10.83
C LEU A 421 10.85 -0.17 9.74
N GLU A 422 9.81 -0.96 9.97
CA GLU A 422 8.68 -1.09 9.06
C GLU A 422 7.77 0.13 9.15
N LEU A 423 7.46 0.58 10.37
CA LEU A 423 6.64 1.78 10.62
C LEU A 423 7.29 3.06 10.05
N ALA A 424 8.62 3.12 9.95
CA ALA A 424 9.33 4.24 9.32
C ALA A 424 8.91 4.46 7.86
N LYS A 425 8.43 3.42 7.15
CA LYS A 425 7.88 3.54 5.78
C LYS A 425 6.62 4.43 5.71
N LEU A 426 5.89 4.59 6.81
CA LEU A 426 4.68 5.41 6.86
C LEU A 426 4.97 6.92 6.95
N GLY A 427 6.21 7.30 7.20
CA GLY A 427 6.66 8.69 7.33
C GLY A 427 5.96 9.40 8.50
N GLY A 428 6.56 9.47 9.67
CA GLY A 428 5.97 9.96 10.92
C GLY A 428 5.61 11.46 10.93
N ARG A 429 4.76 11.91 10.01
CA ARG A 429 4.23 13.28 10.05
C ARG A 429 3.18 13.42 11.14
N LYS A 430 3.30 14.48 11.94
CA LYS A 430 2.25 14.87 12.89
C LYS A 430 0.96 15.15 12.11
N ALA A 431 -0.17 14.58 12.56
CA ALA A 431 -1.45 14.86 11.96
C ALA A 431 -1.76 16.36 12.03
N LEU A 432 -2.22 16.92 10.90
CA LEU A 432 -2.67 18.30 10.84
C LEU A 432 -4.02 18.46 11.56
N PRO A 433 -4.39 19.66 12.01
CA PRO A 433 -5.59 19.89 12.83
C PRO A 433 -6.89 19.35 12.22
N LEU A 434 -7.03 19.44 10.89
CA LEU A 434 -8.24 19.01 10.17
C LEU A 434 -8.05 17.70 9.39
N ALA A 435 -7.01 16.90 9.71
CA ALA A 435 -6.83 15.60 9.10
C ALA A 435 -8.06 14.70 9.30
N GLY A 436 -8.56 14.10 8.22
CA GLY A 436 -9.78 13.30 8.22
C GLY A 436 -11.09 14.10 8.13
N GLN A 437 -11.04 15.42 8.01
CA GLN A 437 -12.22 16.26 7.77
C GLN A 437 -12.42 16.50 6.27
N VAL A 438 -13.68 16.62 5.86
CA VAL A 438 -14.08 16.98 4.49
C VAL A 438 -14.77 18.33 4.50
N ALA A 439 -14.16 19.31 3.85
CA ALA A 439 -14.71 20.67 3.75
C ALA A 439 -15.27 20.92 2.35
N VAL A 440 -16.51 21.40 2.30
CA VAL A 440 -17.19 21.85 1.07
C VAL A 440 -17.25 23.37 1.09
N VAL A 441 -16.75 24.01 0.03
CA VAL A 441 -16.78 25.47 -0.12
C VAL A 441 -17.54 25.83 -1.40
N THR A 442 -18.66 26.58 -1.28
CA THR A 442 -19.42 27.06 -2.42
C THR A 442 -18.89 28.40 -2.91
N GLY A 443 -19.04 28.72 -4.22
CA GLY A 443 -18.45 29.91 -4.83
C GLY A 443 -16.91 29.87 -4.81
N ALA A 444 -16.32 28.68 -4.88
CA ALA A 444 -14.90 28.48 -4.69
C ALA A 444 -14.04 28.70 -5.96
N GLY A 445 -14.66 29.02 -7.09
CA GLY A 445 -13.99 29.61 -8.26
C GLY A 445 -13.57 31.06 -8.04
N GLY A 446 -14.27 31.78 -7.15
CA GLY A 446 -13.96 33.14 -6.73
C GLY A 446 -12.77 33.26 -5.74
N ALA A 447 -12.25 34.47 -5.55
CA ALA A 447 -11.04 34.69 -4.75
C ALA A 447 -11.20 34.28 -3.27
N ILE A 448 -12.32 34.68 -2.62
CA ILE A 448 -12.57 34.40 -1.20
C ILE A 448 -12.76 32.88 -0.98
N GLY A 449 -13.64 32.24 -1.78
CA GLY A 449 -13.87 30.81 -1.66
C GLY A 449 -12.62 29.98 -1.93
N ALA A 450 -11.82 30.34 -2.93
CA ALA A 450 -10.55 29.67 -3.22
C ALA A 450 -9.52 29.81 -2.08
N ALA A 451 -9.39 31.02 -1.50
CA ALA A 451 -8.50 31.25 -0.35
C ALA A 451 -8.95 30.46 0.89
N THR A 452 -10.27 30.39 1.14
CA THR A 452 -10.85 29.59 2.21
C THR A 452 -10.57 28.10 2.00
N ALA A 453 -10.82 27.59 0.79
CA ALA A 453 -10.53 26.19 0.42
C ALA A 453 -9.05 25.85 0.62
N LYS A 454 -8.14 26.74 0.21
CA LYS A 454 -6.70 26.59 0.40
C LYS A 454 -6.34 26.50 1.89
N ALA A 455 -6.86 27.37 2.73
CA ALA A 455 -6.61 27.35 4.17
C ALA A 455 -7.07 26.05 4.84
N PHE A 456 -8.22 25.48 4.44
CA PHE A 456 -8.68 24.18 4.90
C PHE A 456 -7.74 23.05 4.46
N ALA A 457 -7.28 23.06 3.21
CA ALA A 457 -6.35 22.08 2.71
C ALA A 457 -4.99 22.13 3.43
N GLU A 458 -4.46 23.34 3.68
CA GLU A 458 -3.22 23.55 4.45
C GLU A 458 -3.36 23.09 5.91
N ALA A 459 -4.57 23.15 6.47
CA ALA A 459 -4.89 22.59 7.78
C ALA A 459 -5.11 21.06 7.76
N GLY A 460 -5.10 20.42 6.59
CA GLY A 460 -5.16 18.95 6.43
C GLY A 460 -6.53 18.39 6.07
N ALA A 461 -7.52 19.22 5.75
CA ALA A 461 -8.82 18.75 5.27
C ALA A 461 -8.75 18.34 3.79
N GLU A 462 -9.56 17.35 3.41
CA GLU A 462 -9.95 17.12 2.01
C GLU A 462 -10.97 18.20 1.61
N VAL A 463 -10.80 18.83 0.45
CA VAL A 463 -11.60 19.99 0.08
C VAL A 463 -12.36 19.78 -1.23
N ALA A 464 -13.66 20.05 -1.21
CA ALA A 464 -14.51 20.09 -2.40
C ALA A 464 -14.85 21.55 -2.74
N LEU A 465 -14.38 22.01 -3.89
CA LEU A 465 -14.65 23.33 -4.45
C LEU A 465 -15.92 23.24 -5.32
N LEU A 466 -16.99 23.88 -4.88
CA LEU A 466 -18.26 23.95 -5.62
C LEU A 466 -18.42 25.33 -6.24
N ASP A 467 -18.65 25.40 -7.54
CA ASP A 467 -18.93 26.66 -8.23
C ASP A 467 -19.85 26.44 -9.43
N LEU A 468 -20.58 27.48 -9.84
CA LEU A 468 -21.35 27.50 -11.08
C LEU A 468 -20.39 27.37 -12.28
N ASP A 469 -19.23 28.06 -12.23
CA ASP A 469 -18.15 27.95 -13.19
C ASP A 469 -17.22 26.77 -12.83
N ALA A 470 -17.49 25.61 -13.44
CA ALA A 470 -16.70 24.40 -13.26
C ALA A 470 -15.22 24.56 -13.67
N LYS A 471 -14.92 25.45 -14.64
CA LYS A 471 -13.55 25.69 -15.12
C LYS A 471 -12.76 26.45 -14.06
N ALA A 472 -13.32 27.57 -13.57
CA ALA A 472 -12.70 28.35 -12.51
C ALA A 472 -12.43 27.49 -11.25
N ALA A 473 -13.41 26.67 -10.81
CA ALA A 473 -13.24 25.77 -9.67
C ALA A 473 -12.09 24.75 -9.90
N LYS A 474 -11.99 24.16 -11.10
CA LYS A 474 -10.90 23.21 -11.43
C LYS A 474 -9.52 23.86 -11.42
N GLU A 475 -9.39 25.07 -11.97
CA GLU A 475 -8.14 25.83 -11.96
C GLU A 475 -7.68 26.11 -10.52
N LYS A 476 -8.60 26.50 -9.63
CA LYS A 476 -8.30 26.72 -8.21
C LYS A 476 -7.92 25.42 -7.50
N ALA A 477 -8.67 24.34 -7.71
CA ALA A 477 -8.35 23.02 -7.13
C ALA A 477 -6.95 22.54 -7.56
N ALA A 478 -6.58 22.73 -8.83
CA ALA A 478 -5.24 22.37 -9.33
C ALA A 478 -4.11 23.12 -8.62
N THR A 479 -4.32 24.39 -8.22
CA THR A 479 -3.33 25.17 -7.45
C THR A 479 -3.22 24.73 -5.99
N ILE A 480 -4.29 24.16 -5.41
CA ILE A 480 -4.29 23.64 -4.04
C ILE A 480 -3.62 22.24 -4.01
N GLY A 481 -3.80 21.43 -5.06
CA GLY A 481 -3.18 20.12 -5.18
C GLY A 481 -4.06 18.97 -4.74
N GLY A 482 -3.45 17.81 -4.45
CA GLY A 482 -4.12 16.52 -4.27
C GLY A 482 -5.21 16.44 -3.17
N ALA A 483 -5.29 17.41 -2.27
CA ALA A 483 -6.34 17.50 -1.24
C ALA A 483 -7.64 18.17 -1.74
N ALA A 484 -7.71 18.61 -3.01
CA ALA A 484 -8.80 19.42 -3.54
C ALA A 484 -9.43 18.80 -4.78
N LEU A 485 -10.76 18.68 -4.78
CA LEU A 485 -11.57 18.32 -5.95
C LEU A 485 -12.53 19.44 -6.30
N ALA A 486 -12.89 19.57 -7.58
CA ALA A 486 -13.81 20.58 -8.06
C ALA A 486 -15.05 19.97 -8.70
N PHE A 487 -16.22 20.50 -8.36
CA PHE A 487 -17.50 20.07 -8.91
C PHE A 487 -18.35 21.26 -9.30
N GLN A 488 -19.02 21.17 -10.45
CA GLN A 488 -20.01 22.16 -10.83
C GLN A 488 -21.21 22.10 -9.88
N CYS A 489 -21.66 23.26 -9.40
CA CYS A 489 -22.83 23.36 -8.54
C CYS A 489 -23.50 24.73 -8.70
N ASP A 490 -24.76 24.72 -9.11
CA ASP A 490 -25.64 25.85 -8.99
C ASP A 490 -26.39 25.77 -7.66
N VAL A 491 -26.04 26.63 -6.72
CA VAL A 491 -26.63 26.62 -5.37
C VAL A 491 -28.09 27.05 -5.33
N THR A 492 -28.63 27.63 -6.40
CA THR A 492 -30.04 28.04 -6.52
C THR A 492 -30.94 26.87 -6.93
N HIS A 493 -30.37 25.73 -7.37
CA HIS A 493 -31.10 24.57 -7.82
C HIS A 493 -30.84 23.35 -6.95
N ALA A 494 -31.85 22.88 -6.22
CA ALA A 494 -31.75 21.74 -5.30
C ALA A 494 -31.22 20.46 -5.94
N THR A 495 -31.54 20.20 -7.23
CA THR A 495 -31.04 19.03 -7.96
C THR A 495 -29.52 19.13 -8.22
N SER A 496 -29.01 20.33 -8.55
CA SER A 496 -27.58 20.59 -8.71
C SER A 496 -26.83 20.40 -7.40
N VAL A 497 -27.37 20.94 -6.30
CA VAL A 497 -26.79 20.79 -4.96
C VAL A 497 -26.72 19.30 -4.58
N ARG A 498 -27.81 18.54 -4.74
CA ARG A 498 -27.81 17.09 -4.45
C ARG A 498 -26.77 16.35 -5.26
N ALA A 499 -26.68 16.62 -6.57
CA ALA A 499 -25.70 15.99 -7.44
C ALA A 499 -24.26 16.30 -7.02
N ALA A 500 -23.96 17.54 -6.64
CA ALA A 500 -22.65 17.95 -6.15
C ALA A 500 -22.29 17.23 -4.84
N PHE A 501 -23.18 17.21 -3.85
CA PHE A 501 -22.96 16.51 -2.58
C PHE A 501 -22.84 14.99 -2.78
N THR A 502 -23.61 14.38 -3.67
CA THR A 502 -23.45 12.96 -4.05
C THR A 502 -22.03 12.68 -4.53
N ARG A 503 -21.47 13.56 -5.37
CA ARG A 503 -20.08 13.42 -5.86
C ARG A 503 -19.04 13.60 -4.75
N VAL A 504 -19.26 14.53 -3.82
CA VAL A 504 -18.39 14.72 -2.65
C VAL A 504 -18.40 13.47 -1.76
N ILE A 505 -19.59 12.92 -1.46
CA ILE A 505 -19.72 11.71 -0.66
C ILE A 505 -19.06 10.51 -1.38
N ALA A 506 -19.24 10.40 -2.69
CA ALA A 506 -18.60 9.35 -3.49
C ALA A 506 -17.06 9.45 -3.45
N ALA A 507 -16.51 10.69 -3.40
CA ALA A 507 -15.07 10.93 -3.39
C ALA A 507 -14.42 10.75 -2.01
N PHE A 508 -15.13 11.07 -0.91
CA PHE A 508 -14.52 11.16 0.42
C PHE A 508 -15.29 10.39 1.52
N GLY A 509 -16.46 9.87 1.20
CA GLY A 509 -17.31 9.12 2.14
C GLY A 509 -18.24 9.99 2.98
N GLY A 510 -18.21 11.32 2.88
CA GLY A 510 -19.09 12.21 3.64
C GLY A 510 -18.66 13.68 3.62
N VAL A 511 -19.31 14.50 4.45
CA VAL A 511 -19.02 15.93 4.60
C VAL A 511 -19.00 16.27 6.10
N ASP A 512 -18.07 17.12 6.52
CA ASP A 512 -17.95 17.58 7.92
C ASP A 512 -18.15 19.10 8.05
N ILE A 513 -17.64 19.86 7.08
CA ILE A 513 -17.62 21.30 7.11
C ILE A 513 -18.26 21.83 5.83
N LEU A 514 -19.23 22.72 5.96
CA LEU A 514 -19.82 23.44 4.85
C LEU A 514 -19.58 24.93 5.00
N VAL A 515 -18.94 25.54 3.98
CA VAL A 515 -18.80 26.97 3.86
C VAL A 515 -19.70 27.48 2.75
N SER A 516 -20.83 28.09 3.13
CA SER A 516 -21.76 28.74 2.22
C SER A 516 -21.23 30.13 1.88
N ASN A 517 -20.37 30.18 0.85
CA ASN A 517 -19.71 31.41 0.42
C ASN A 517 -20.25 31.92 -0.93
N ALA A 518 -20.92 31.08 -1.72
CA ALA A 518 -21.54 31.50 -2.97
C ALA A 518 -22.55 32.63 -2.74
N GLY A 519 -22.40 33.72 -3.45
CA GLY A 519 -23.29 34.85 -3.37
C GLY A 519 -23.11 35.80 -4.55
N ALA A 520 -24.14 36.57 -4.85
CA ALA A 520 -24.10 37.64 -5.82
C ALA A 520 -24.71 38.93 -5.19
N ALA A 521 -24.08 40.03 -5.42
CA ALA A 521 -24.63 41.34 -5.02
C ALA A 521 -25.16 42.09 -6.26
N TRP A 522 -26.32 42.68 -6.13
CA TRP A 522 -26.86 43.57 -7.13
C TRP A 522 -26.65 45.02 -6.69
N GLN A 523 -26.07 45.80 -7.58
CA GLN A 523 -26.08 47.26 -7.43
C GLN A 523 -27.15 47.82 -8.35
N GLY A 524 -28.13 48.52 -7.82
CA GLY A 524 -29.18 49.21 -8.55
C GLY A 524 -29.52 50.54 -7.89
N ARG A 525 -30.08 51.52 -8.68
CA ARG A 525 -30.69 52.71 -8.11
C ARG A 525 -32.01 52.31 -7.44
N ILE A 526 -32.24 52.80 -6.25
CA ILE A 526 -33.53 52.74 -5.55
C ILE A 526 -34.51 53.65 -6.28
#